data_12243746c8d0b5f4eb34a855362bc58c
#
_entry.id   12243746c8d0b5f4eb34a855362bc58c
#
_cell.length_a   1.000
_cell.length_b   1.000
_cell.length_c   1.000
_cell.angle_alpha   90.00
_cell.angle_beta   90.00
_cell.angle_gamma   90.00
#
_symmetry.space_group_name_H-M   'P 1'
#
loop_
_entity.id
_entity.type
_entity.pdbx_description
1 polymer ?
#
loop_
_entity_poly.entity_id
_entity_poly.type
_entity_poly.pdbx_seq_one_letter_code
_entity_poly.pdbx_strand_id
1 'polypeptide(L)'
;MSNPQADPKKGAAVTAADHAYVFHSWSAQGQIAPLPVAGSSGSRFWDYEGKTYLDFSSQLVFTNIGHQHPKVVKAIQDQAATLTALAPQHSNDARNEAAQRIVELAGGHFRKVFFTNGGADAVENAIRMARLHTNKHKVLSTYRSYHGNTGSSINATGDPRRFPNEYSFGHVHFWGPYLYRSAFQATTEAEECERALAHLEQMIIFEGPNTIGAILLESVGGTAGVLVPPKGYLEGLRALCDKYKIMWIADEVMSGFGRTGKWFAYQHSNVVPDL
;
A
#
# COMPACT_ATOMS: atom_id res chain seq x y z
N MET A 1 -17.43 -18.81 15.95
CA MET A 1 -17.66 -18.24 17.30
C MET A 1 -19.08 -17.72 17.33
N SER A 2 -19.82 -17.98 18.41
CA SER A 2 -21.17 -17.45 18.59
C SER A 2 -21.09 -15.93 18.74
N ASN A 3 -22.05 -15.22 18.14
CA ASN A 3 -22.25 -13.80 18.38
C ASN A 3 -22.34 -13.56 19.90
N PRO A 4 -21.51 -12.69 20.53
CA PRO A 4 -21.65 -12.43 21.94
C PRO A 4 -23.01 -11.80 22.24
N GLN A 5 -23.48 -12.00 23.45
CA GLN A 5 -24.73 -11.40 23.91
C GLN A 5 -24.66 -9.88 23.76
N ALA A 6 -25.71 -9.27 23.25
CA ALA A 6 -25.77 -7.82 23.06
C ALA A 6 -25.58 -7.09 24.40
N ASP A 7 -24.80 -6.01 24.38
CA ASP A 7 -24.58 -5.11 25.53
C ASP A 7 -24.60 -3.64 25.06
N PRO A 8 -25.80 -3.08 24.81
CA PRO A 8 -25.91 -1.70 24.32
C PRO A 8 -25.34 -0.66 25.28
N LYS A 9 -25.34 -0.92 26.60
CA LYS A 9 -24.75 0.00 27.60
C LYS A 9 -23.25 0.09 27.42
N LYS A 10 -22.58 -1.04 27.22
CA LYS A 10 -21.16 -1.07 26.90
C LYS A 10 -20.86 -0.40 25.56
N GLY A 11 -21.70 -0.64 24.54
CA GLY A 11 -21.58 0.03 23.24
C GLY A 11 -21.62 1.55 23.36
N ALA A 12 -22.60 2.09 24.10
CA ALA A 12 -22.68 3.52 24.37
C ALA A 12 -21.45 4.07 25.10
N ALA A 13 -20.95 3.35 26.10
CA ALA A 13 -19.73 3.75 26.83
C ALA A 13 -18.49 3.74 25.93
N VAL A 14 -18.35 2.74 25.04
CA VAL A 14 -17.25 2.65 24.07
C VAL A 14 -17.31 3.84 23.10
N THR A 15 -18.48 4.18 22.55
CA THR A 15 -18.64 5.32 21.65
C THR A 15 -18.33 6.64 22.36
N ALA A 16 -18.78 6.84 23.60
CA ALA A 16 -18.48 8.05 24.38
C ALA A 16 -16.98 8.20 24.66
N ALA A 17 -16.30 7.11 25.01
CA ALA A 17 -14.85 7.11 25.23
C ALA A 17 -14.07 7.37 23.94
N ASP A 18 -14.53 6.79 22.83
CA ASP A 18 -13.92 7.02 21.52
C ASP A 18 -13.98 8.50 21.13
N HIS A 19 -15.15 9.12 21.22
CA HIS A 19 -15.30 10.56 20.95
C HIS A 19 -14.45 11.45 21.87
N ALA A 20 -14.23 11.03 23.12
CA ALA A 20 -13.48 11.82 24.09
C ALA A 20 -11.96 11.69 23.92
N TYR A 21 -11.46 10.56 23.49
CA TYR A 21 -10.02 10.23 23.60
C TYR A 21 -9.37 9.76 22.30
N VAL A 22 -10.12 9.37 21.26
CA VAL A 22 -9.56 8.85 20.01
C VAL A 22 -9.63 9.90 18.91
N PHE A 23 -8.48 10.22 18.31
CA PHE A 23 -8.42 11.04 17.11
C PHE A 23 -8.39 10.16 15.86
N HIS A 24 -9.44 10.20 15.05
CA HIS A 24 -9.56 9.41 13.82
C HIS A 24 -8.83 10.07 12.66
N SER A 25 -7.98 9.29 11.98
CA SER A 25 -7.31 9.75 10.76
C SER A 25 -8.30 10.00 9.62
N TRP A 26 -8.01 10.98 8.79
CA TRP A 26 -8.77 11.34 7.57
C TRP A 26 -10.25 11.67 7.81
N SER A 27 -10.60 12.10 9.00
CA SER A 27 -11.99 12.37 9.38
C SER A 27 -12.14 13.75 10.02
N ALA A 28 -13.23 14.42 9.72
CA ALA A 28 -13.64 15.61 10.46
C ALA A 28 -14.17 15.16 11.82
N GLN A 29 -13.40 15.40 12.89
CA GLN A 29 -13.67 14.85 14.22
C GLN A 29 -15.08 15.15 14.76
N GLY A 30 -15.61 16.35 14.49
CA GLY A 30 -16.96 16.72 14.92
C GLY A 30 -18.10 16.09 14.10
N GLN A 31 -17.79 15.31 13.07
CA GLN A 31 -18.80 14.70 12.17
C GLN A 31 -18.74 13.16 12.15
N ILE A 32 -17.78 12.56 12.84
CA ILE A 32 -17.66 11.10 12.89
C ILE A 32 -18.73 10.48 13.80
N ALA A 33 -19.23 9.32 13.39
CA ALA A 33 -20.11 8.47 14.19
C ALA A 33 -19.53 7.05 14.18
N PRO A 34 -18.51 6.76 15.02
CA PRO A 34 -17.83 5.48 14.99
C PRO A 34 -18.74 4.36 15.44
N LEU A 35 -18.81 3.29 14.65
CA LEU A 35 -19.54 2.08 14.98
C LEU A 35 -18.79 1.31 16.08
N PRO A 36 -19.37 1.06 17.26
CA PRO A 36 -18.71 0.32 18.31
C PRO A 36 -18.72 -1.18 17.99
N VAL A 37 -17.62 -1.70 17.46
CA VAL A 37 -17.48 -3.12 17.07
C VAL A 37 -17.16 -3.98 18.29
N ALA A 38 -17.99 -5.00 18.53
CA ALA A 38 -17.84 -5.92 19.65
C ALA A 38 -17.00 -7.17 19.32
N GLY A 39 -16.94 -7.54 18.04
CA GLY A 39 -16.15 -8.70 17.61
C GLY A 39 -16.33 -9.03 16.13
N SER A 40 -15.58 -10.04 15.68
CA SER A 40 -15.55 -10.43 14.28
C SER A 40 -15.18 -11.90 14.10
N SER A 41 -15.55 -12.49 12.96
CA SER A 41 -15.14 -13.85 12.57
C SER A 41 -15.35 -14.05 11.06
N GLY A 42 -14.37 -14.63 10.37
CA GLY A 42 -14.43 -14.87 8.93
C GLY A 42 -14.65 -13.57 8.15
N SER A 43 -15.72 -13.48 7.41
CA SER A 43 -16.07 -12.27 6.62
C SER A 43 -17.13 -11.39 7.33
N ARG A 44 -17.29 -11.51 8.62
CA ARG A 44 -18.32 -10.81 9.38
C ARG A 44 -17.76 -10.14 10.62
N PHE A 45 -18.39 -9.03 11.02
CA PHE A 45 -18.21 -8.41 12.33
C PHE A 45 -19.57 -8.02 12.91
N TRP A 46 -19.62 -7.72 14.18
CA TRP A 46 -20.84 -7.34 14.88
C TRP A 46 -20.60 -6.22 15.89
N ASP A 47 -21.65 -5.43 16.10
CA ASP A 47 -21.64 -4.36 17.09
C ASP A 47 -22.11 -4.86 18.48
N TYR A 48 -22.14 -3.95 19.43
CA TYR A 48 -22.62 -4.22 20.79
C TYR A 48 -24.16 -4.34 20.90
N GLU A 49 -24.91 -4.02 19.85
CA GLU A 49 -26.33 -4.29 19.77
C GLU A 49 -26.63 -5.71 19.25
N GLY A 50 -25.59 -6.44 18.86
CA GLY A 50 -25.71 -7.79 18.30
C GLY A 50 -25.99 -7.82 16.79
N LYS A 51 -26.04 -6.66 16.15
CA LYS A 51 -26.22 -6.60 14.70
C LYS A 51 -24.95 -7.04 13.99
N THR A 52 -25.11 -7.94 13.03
CA THR A 52 -24.00 -8.49 12.24
C THR A 52 -23.92 -7.81 10.88
N TYR A 53 -22.70 -7.51 10.47
CA TYR A 53 -22.35 -6.89 9.19
C TYR A 53 -21.50 -7.82 8.37
N LEU A 54 -21.68 -7.80 7.06
CA LEU A 54 -20.73 -8.41 6.11
C LEU A 54 -19.59 -7.42 5.87
N ASP A 55 -18.37 -7.83 6.17
CA ASP A 55 -17.18 -7.03 5.90
C ASP A 55 -16.77 -7.14 4.43
N PHE A 56 -17.46 -6.37 3.58
CA PHE A 56 -17.23 -6.40 2.13
C PHE A 56 -15.99 -5.62 1.71
N SER A 57 -15.50 -4.71 2.57
CA SER A 57 -14.28 -3.92 2.35
C SER A 57 -13.02 -4.55 2.94
N SER A 58 -13.14 -5.70 3.63
CA SER A 58 -12.00 -6.31 4.33
C SER A 58 -11.33 -5.33 5.31
N GLN A 59 -12.15 -4.64 6.09
CA GLN A 59 -11.84 -3.44 6.87
C GLN A 59 -11.33 -2.33 5.95
N LEU A 60 -10.08 -1.97 6.02
CA LEU A 60 -9.43 -1.07 5.07
C LEU A 60 -8.49 -1.88 4.15
N VAL A 61 -9.05 -2.92 3.50
CA VAL A 61 -8.37 -3.81 2.52
C VAL A 61 -7.23 -4.67 3.11
N PHE A 62 -7.17 -4.84 4.43
CA PHE A 62 -6.05 -5.55 5.07
C PHE A 62 -6.39 -6.92 5.69
N THR A 63 -7.67 -7.30 5.81
CA THR A 63 -8.04 -8.62 6.36
C THR A 63 -8.19 -9.68 5.26
N ASN A 64 -7.11 -9.92 4.50
CA ASN A 64 -7.12 -10.79 3.30
C ASN A 64 -7.57 -12.22 3.56
N ILE A 65 -7.29 -12.76 4.76
CA ILE A 65 -7.66 -14.11 5.16
C ILE A 65 -8.91 -14.17 6.07
N GLY A 66 -9.59 -13.03 6.21
CA GLY A 66 -10.72 -12.88 7.11
C GLY A 66 -10.33 -12.64 8.57
N HIS A 67 -11.35 -12.37 9.37
CA HIS A 67 -11.20 -12.08 10.78
C HIS A 67 -10.94 -13.35 11.61
N GLN A 68 -10.12 -13.21 12.64
CA GLN A 68 -9.90 -14.24 13.67
C GLN A 68 -9.51 -15.62 13.09
N HIS A 69 -8.65 -15.63 12.09
CA HIS A 69 -8.16 -16.90 11.53
C HIS A 69 -7.45 -17.72 12.62
N PRO A 70 -7.90 -18.95 12.93
CA PRO A 70 -7.47 -19.66 14.16
C PRO A 70 -5.98 -19.93 14.21
N LYS A 71 -5.33 -20.23 13.10
CA LYS A 71 -3.87 -20.42 13.04
C LYS A 71 -3.10 -19.13 13.34
N VAL A 72 -3.59 -17.98 12.88
CA VAL A 72 -2.94 -16.68 13.13
C VAL A 72 -3.13 -16.27 14.59
N VAL A 73 -4.33 -16.41 15.14
CA VAL A 73 -4.60 -16.14 16.56
C VAL A 73 -3.71 -17.00 17.44
N LYS A 74 -3.61 -18.30 17.15
CA LYS A 74 -2.75 -19.22 17.91
C LYS A 74 -1.26 -18.83 17.81
N ALA A 75 -0.77 -18.51 16.63
CA ALA A 75 0.63 -18.09 16.44
C ALA A 75 0.96 -16.80 17.22
N ILE A 76 0.04 -15.83 17.25
CA ILE A 76 0.20 -14.60 18.04
C ILE A 76 0.26 -14.93 19.54
N GLN A 77 -0.64 -15.78 20.05
CA GLN A 77 -0.67 -16.19 21.45
C GLN A 77 0.63 -16.89 21.86
N ASP A 78 1.13 -17.81 21.05
CA ASP A 78 2.35 -18.57 21.32
C ASP A 78 3.58 -17.64 21.30
N GLN A 79 3.66 -16.79 20.30
CA GLN A 79 4.76 -15.84 20.20
C GLN A 79 4.74 -14.80 21.34
N ALA A 80 3.56 -14.34 21.74
CA ALA A 80 3.41 -13.41 22.88
C ALA A 80 3.87 -14.03 24.21
N ALA A 81 3.70 -15.35 24.37
CA ALA A 81 4.19 -16.07 25.55
C ALA A 81 5.71 -16.33 25.53
N THR A 82 6.35 -16.20 24.37
CA THR A 82 7.78 -16.52 24.19
C THR A 82 8.65 -15.27 24.10
N LEU A 83 8.31 -14.35 23.17
CA LEU A 83 9.13 -13.16 22.92
C LEU A 83 8.29 -12.10 22.20
N THR A 84 8.02 -10.99 22.87
CA THR A 84 7.18 -9.90 22.34
C THR A 84 7.97 -8.76 21.72
N ALA A 85 9.21 -8.54 22.14
CA ALA A 85 10.03 -7.42 21.70
C ALA A 85 11.49 -7.84 21.53
N LEU A 86 12.14 -7.26 20.51
CA LEU A 86 13.52 -7.58 20.18
C LEU A 86 14.19 -6.35 19.56
N ALA A 87 15.40 -6.04 19.99
CA ALA A 87 16.19 -4.96 19.39
C ALA A 87 16.58 -5.31 17.93
N PRO A 88 16.68 -4.31 17.04
CA PRO A 88 16.88 -4.54 15.59
C PRO A 88 18.10 -5.40 15.23
N GLN A 89 19.18 -5.31 16.00
CA GLN A 89 20.42 -6.03 15.80
C GLN A 89 20.37 -7.51 16.18
N HIS A 90 19.34 -7.94 16.92
CA HIS A 90 19.17 -9.34 17.30
C HIS A 90 18.30 -10.08 16.27
N SER A 91 18.41 -11.40 16.24
CA SER A 91 17.60 -12.25 15.36
C SER A 91 16.66 -13.17 16.15
N ASN A 92 15.56 -13.54 15.53
CA ASN A 92 14.68 -14.61 16.00
C ASN A 92 14.14 -15.42 14.83
N ASP A 93 13.66 -16.61 15.14
CA ASP A 93 13.13 -17.57 14.18
C ASP A 93 11.89 -17.05 13.43
N ALA A 94 10.90 -16.49 14.13
CA ALA A 94 9.67 -16.00 13.53
C ALA A 94 9.93 -14.92 12.46
N ARG A 95 10.80 -13.94 12.76
CA ARG A 95 11.18 -12.89 11.79
C ARG A 95 11.97 -13.45 10.62
N ASN A 96 12.91 -14.37 10.89
CA ASN A 96 13.76 -14.96 9.87
C ASN A 96 12.93 -15.83 8.91
N GLU A 97 12.03 -16.66 9.44
CA GLU A 97 11.12 -17.48 8.62
C GLU A 97 10.19 -16.60 7.78
N ALA A 98 9.62 -15.55 8.34
CA ALA A 98 8.80 -14.60 7.60
C ALA A 98 9.59 -13.95 6.44
N ALA A 99 10.82 -13.49 6.70
CA ALA A 99 11.67 -12.90 5.68
C ALA A 99 12.01 -13.89 4.55
N GLN A 100 12.37 -15.12 4.91
CA GLN A 100 12.66 -16.17 3.92
C GLN A 100 11.45 -16.45 3.04
N ARG A 101 10.27 -16.66 3.61
CA ARG A 101 9.03 -16.89 2.86
C ARG A 101 8.68 -15.74 1.93
N ILE A 102 8.82 -14.48 2.40
CA ILE A 102 8.55 -13.31 1.57
C ILE A 102 9.49 -13.27 0.36
N VAL A 103 10.80 -13.51 0.56
CA VAL A 103 11.78 -13.55 -0.52
C VAL A 103 11.47 -14.66 -1.53
N GLU A 104 11.12 -15.85 -1.06
CA GLU A 104 10.75 -16.99 -1.90
C GLU A 104 9.49 -16.68 -2.74
N LEU A 105 8.48 -16.06 -2.14
CA LEU A 105 7.20 -15.75 -2.78
C LEU A 105 7.29 -14.55 -3.74
N ALA A 106 8.12 -13.57 -3.41
CA ALA A 106 8.39 -12.44 -4.29
C ALA A 106 9.18 -12.89 -5.54
N GLY A 107 10.08 -13.83 -5.39
CA GLY A 107 10.89 -14.36 -6.50
C GLY A 107 11.90 -13.36 -7.05
N GLY A 108 12.37 -13.59 -8.27
CA GLY A 108 13.28 -12.67 -8.96
C GLY A 108 14.63 -12.48 -8.23
N HIS A 109 15.06 -11.24 -8.12
CA HIS A 109 16.36 -10.88 -7.53
C HIS A 109 16.29 -10.49 -6.05
N PHE A 110 15.10 -10.49 -5.41
CA PHE A 110 14.96 -10.15 -4.00
C PHE A 110 15.76 -11.10 -3.11
N ARG A 111 16.42 -10.54 -2.08
CA ARG A 111 17.28 -11.31 -1.17
C ARG A 111 17.04 -11.03 0.30
N LYS A 112 16.47 -9.88 0.62
CA LYS A 112 16.27 -9.43 2.00
C LYS A 112 14.96 -8.69 2.15
N VAL A 113 14.42 -8.73 3.37
CA VAL A 113 13.24 -7.97 3.78
C VAL A 113 13.64 -6.97 4.86
N PHE A 114 13.20 -5.74 4.69
CA PHE A 114 13.30 -4.71 5.71
C PHE A 114 11.91 -4.52 6.33
N PHE A 115 11.75 -4.95 7.58
CA PHE A 115 10.48 -4.82 8.28
C PHE A 115 10.29 -3.42 8.84
N THR A 116 9.10 -2.85 8.65
CA THR A 116 8.68 -1.53 9.12
C THR A 116 7.35 -1.62 9.88
N ASN A 117 6.90 -0.51 10.45
CA ASN A 117 5.65 -0.46 11.21
C ASN A 117 4.40 -0.21 10.34
N GLY A 118 4.57 0.19 9.10
CA GLY A 118 3.46 0.49 8.20
C GLY A 118 3.90 0.82 6.79
N GLY A 119 2.91 0.97 5.87
CA GLY A 119 3.17 1.26 4.47
C GLY A 119 3.90 2.57 4.24
N ALA A 120 3.57 3.62 4.98
CA ALA A 120 4.27 4.90 4.89
C ALA A 120 5.77 4.77 5.22
N ASP A 121 6.10 4.05 6.30
CA ASP A 121 7.49 3.78 6.67
C ASP A 121 8.22 2.93 5.62
N ALA A 122 7.52 1.95 5.02
CA ALA A 122 8.07 1.14 3.95
C ALA A 122 8.43 2.00 2.73
N VAL A 123 7.52 2.86 2.30
CA VAL A 123 7.73 3.80 1.18
C VAL A 123 8.87 4.79 1.48
N GLU A 124 8.93 5.38 2.68
CA GLU A 124 10.06 6.24 3.08
C GLU A 124 11.41 5.54 2.92
N ASN A 125 11.49 4.30 3.41
CA ASN A 125 12.74 3.55 3.33
C ASN A 125 13.06 3.09 1.90
N ALA A 126 12.08 2.71 1.09
CA ALA A 126 12.27 2.37 -0.31
C ALA A 126 12.82 3.59 -1.11
N ILE A 127 12.21 4.76 -0.93
CA ILE A 127 12.69 6.02 -1.54
C ILE A 127 14.12 6.33 -1.08
N ARG A 128 14.39 6.20 0.23
CA ARG A 128 15.73 6.42 0.77
C ARG A 128 16.76 5.46 0.19
N MET A 129 16.43 4.17 0.09
CA MET A 129 17.33 3.16 -0.52
C MET A 129 17.59 3.46 -1.99
N ALA A 130 16.56 3.81 -2.75
CA ALA A 130 16.72 4.18 -4.16
C ALA A 130 17.62 5.41 -4.33
N ARG A 131 17.42 6.46 -3.52
CA ARG A 131 18.28 7.67 -3.52
C ARG A 131 19.73 7.35 -3.18
N LEU A 132 19.97 6.54 -2.16
CA LEU A 132 21.32 6.13 -1.76
C LEU A 132 22.02 5.26 -2.83
N HIS A 133 21.28 4.34 -3.44
CA HIS A 133 21.82 3.45 -4.47
C HIS A 133 22.16 4.19 -5.77
N THR A 134 21.26 5.06 -6.21
CA THR A 134 21.41 5.76 -7.50
C THR A 134 22.21 7.07 -7.39
N ASN A 135 22.39 7.60 -6.19
CA ASN A 135 22.88 8.95 -5.93
C ASN A 135 22.08 10.05 -6.66
N LYS A 136 20.76 9.81 -6.84
CA LYS A 136 19.82 10.73 -7.47
C LYS A 136 18.68 11.04 -6.49
N HIS A 137 18.05 12.20 -6.61
CA HIS A 137 17.14 12.67 -5.58
C HIS A 137 15.66 12.71 -5.97
N LYS A 138 15.35 12.81 -7.28
CA LYS A 138 13.97 12.90 -7.72
C LYS A 138 13.25 11.54 -7.67
N VAL A 139 11.97 11.58 -7.31
CA VAL A 139 11.04 10.45 -7.36
C VAL A 139 9.84 10.86 -8.18
N LEU A 140 9.50 10.05 -9.19
CA LEU A 140 8.31 10.20 -9.97
C LEU A 140 7.21 9.28 -9.44
N SER A 141 5.98 9.78 -9.33
CA SER A 141 4.80 9.00 -8.93
C SER A 141 3.57 9.45 -9.70
N THR A 142 2.50 8.67 -9.69
CA THR A 142 1.30 9.01 -10.43
C THR A 142 0.37 9.94 -9.65
N TYR A 143 -0.33 10.83 -10.35
CA TYR A 143 -1.59 11.37 -9.83
C TYR A 143 -2.57 10.23 -9.55
N ARG A 144 -3.54 10.45 -8.65
CA ARG A 144 -4.50 9.45 -8.19
C ARG A 144 -3.83 8.26 -7.51
N SER A 145 -2.84 8.50 -6.67
CA SER A 145 -2.16 7.49 -5.86
C SER A 145 -2.14 7.89 -4.38
N TYR A 146 -1.89 6.92 -3.52
CA TYR A 146 -1.65 7.17 -2.11
C TYR A 146 -0.53 6.28 -1.59
N HIS A 147 0.53 6.88 -1.07
CA HIS A 147 1.73 6.18 -0.64
C HIS A 147 2.04 6.35 0.86
N GLY A 148 1.19 7.04 1.59
CA GLY A 148 1.36 7.29 3.02
C GLY A 148 1.24 8.76 3.39
N ASN A 149 1.40 9.08 4.68
CA ASN A 149 1.24 10.41 5.23
C ASN A 149 2.47 10.92 6.01
N THR A 150 3.63 10.31 5.82
CA THR A 150 4.92 10.78 6.35
C THR A 150 5.64 11.65 5.31
N GLY A 151 6.87 12.09 5.57
CA GLY A 151 7.58 13.09 4.78
C GLY A 151 7.60 12.87 3.27
N SER A 152 8.37 11.88 2.78
CA SER A 152 8.46 11.60 1.35
C SER A 152 7.23 10.88 0.81
N SER A 153 6.59 10.03 1.60
CA SER A 153 5.42 9.26 1.16
C SER A 153 4.22 10.16 0.86
N ILE A 154 3.97 11.20 1.68
CA ILE A 154 2.87 12.13 1.41
C ILE A 154 3.17 13.03 0.20
N ASN A 155 4.43 13.41 -0.01
CA ASN A 155 4.83 14.18 -1.17
C ASN A 155 4.77 13.34 -2.47
N ALA A 156 4.98 12.04 -2.39
CA ALA A 156 4.80 11.11 -3.51
C ALA A 156 3.32 10.76 -3.76
N THR A 157 2.44 10.95 -2.77
CA THR A 157 0.99 10.74 -2.90
C THR A 157 0.40 11.69 -3.95
N GLY A 158 -0.37 11.18 -4.89
CA GLY A 158 -0.91 11.94 -6.02
C GLY A 158 -2.32 12.49 -5.80
N ASP A 159 -2.98 12.18 -4.67
CA ASP A 159 -4.32 12.66 -4.35
C ASP A 159 -4.32 13.93 -3.46
N PRO A 160 -5.47 14.58 -3.24
CA PRO A 160 -5.57 15.83 -2.49
C PRO A 160 -5.08 15.78 -1.04
N ARG A 161 -4.92 14.62 -0.43
CA ARG A 161 -4.39 14.48 0.95
C ARG A 161 -2.99 15.05 1.11
N ARG A 162 -2.22 15.18 0.02
CA ARG A 162 -0.88 15.79 0.05
C ARG A 162 -0.90 17.30 0.23
N PHE A 163 -1.93 18.03 -0.17
CA PHE A 163 -1.92 19.50 -0.24
C PHE A 163 -1.42 20.20 1.01
N PRO A 164 -1.84 19.86 2.24
CA PRO A 164 -1.32 20.54 3.43
C PRO A 164 0.12 20.15 3.78
N ASN A 165 0.72 19.17 3.10
CA ASN A 165 2.02 18.59 3.42
C ASN A 165 3.03 18.66 2.26
N GLU A 166 2.70 19.34 1.16
CA GLU A 166 3.53 19.42 -0.05
C GLU A 166 4.66 20.46 0.15
N TYR A 167 5.68 20.10 0.93
CA TYR A 167 6.78 20.97 1.33
C TYR A 167 8.19 20.43 0.99
N SER A 168 8.31 19.25 0.38
CA SER A 168 9.57 18.58 0.11
C SER A 168 9.90 18.63 -1.39
N PHE A 169 11.18 18.80 -1.70
CA PHE A 169 11.68 18.83 -3.08
C PHE A 169 11.85 17.44 -3.68
N GLY A 170 11.85 17.38 -5.02
CA GLY A 170 12.22 16.20 -5.78
C GLY A 170 11.11 15.16 -5.89
N HIS A 171 9.86 15.55 -5.71
CA HIS A 171 8.70 14.72 -6.02
C HIS A 171 7.98 15.31 -7.23
N VAL A 172 7.76 14.47 -8.25
CA VAL A 172 7.14 14.88 -9.53
C VAL A 172 6.00 13.94 -9.84
N HIS A 173 4.83 14.48 -10.13
CA HIS A 173 3.66 13.68 -10.47
C HIS A 173 3.43 13.65 -11.98
N PHE A 174 3.05 12.48 -12.48
CA PHE A 174 2.66 12.28 -13.87
C PHE A 174 1.30 11.56 -13.98
N TRP A 175 0.67 11.63 -15.16
CA TRP A 175 -0.58 10.91 -15.39
C TRP A 175 -0.29 9.42 -15.64
N GLY A 176 -0.83 8.56 -14.79
CA GLY A 176 -0.92 7.13 -15.06
C GLY A 176 -2.07 6.78 -16.00
N PRO A 177 -2.09 5.55 -16.55
CA PRO A 177 -3.16 5.13 -17.45
C PRO A 177 -4.50 5.02 -16.72
N TYR A 178 -5.57 5.53 -17.36
CA TYR A 178 -6.94 5.42 -16.87
C TYR A 178 -7.93 5.64 -18.03
N LEU A 179 -8.17 4.61 -18.81
CA LEU A 179 -8.97 4.68 -20.04
C LEU A 179 -10.34 5.32 -19.84
N TYR A 180 -11.05 5.00 -18.76
CA TYR A 180 -12.40 5.54 -18.49
C TYR A 180 -12.42 7.08 -18.41
N ARG A 181 -11.34 7.71 -17.98
CA ARG A 181 -11.13 9.17 -17.97
C ARG A 181 -9.72 9.48 -18.43
N SER A 182 -9.40 9.05 -19.64
CA SER A 182 -8.08 9.18 -20.22
C SER A 182 -7.61 10.64 -20.27
N ALA A 183 -6.46 10.90 -19.68
CA ALA A 183 -5.75 12.17 -19.82
C ALA A 183 -5.09 12.29 -21.21
N PHE A 184 -5.03 11.20 -21.95
CA PHE A 184 -4.34 11.07 -23.24
C PHE A 184 -5.31 11.01 -24.43
N GLN A 185 -6.62 11.18 -24.20
CA GLN A 185 -7.65 11.07 -25.25
C GLN A 185 -7.63 9.70 -25.97
N ALA A 186 -7.22 8.65 -25.25
CA ALA A 186 -7.23 7.29 -25.78
C ALA A 186 -8.67 6.74 -25.79
N THR A 187 -8.95 5.89 -26.76
CA THR A 187 -10.24 5.21 -26.93
C THR A 187 -10.16 3.71 -26.73
N THR A 188 -8.94 3.16 -26.68
CA THR A 188 -8.66 1.76 -26.44
C THR A 188 -7.60 1.57 -25.37
N GLU A 189 -7.54 0.41 -24.72
CA GLU A 189 -6.49 0.09 -23.74
C GLU A 189 -5.09 0.12 -24.36
N ALA A 190 -4.95 -0.28 -25.61
CA ALA A 190 -3.67 -0.26 -26.31
C ALA A 190 -3.17 1.19 -26.52
N GLU A 191 -4.05 2.08 -26.97
CA GLU A 191 -3.70 3.51 -27.09
C GLU A 191 -3.40 4.15 -25.73
N GLU A 192 -4.17 3.79 -24.69
CA GLU A 192 -3.93 4.29 -23.33
C GLU A 192 -2.56 3.86 -22.83
N CYS A 193 -2.19 2.60 -23.02
CA CYS A 193 -0.89 2.06 -22.67
C CYS A 193 0.24 2.81 -23.38
N GLU A 194 0.16 2.89 -24.72
CA GLU A 194 1.17 3.54 -25.56
C GLU A 194 1.37 5.01 -25.18
N ARG A 195 0.28 5.76 -25.09
CA ARG A 195 0.33 7.21 -24.81
C ARG A 195 0.76 7.52 -23.38
N ALA A 196 0.35 6.70 -22.41
CA ALA A 196 0.80 6.84 -21.02
C ALA A 196 2.30 6.57 -20.87
N LEU A 197 2.84 5.56 -21.56
CA LEU A 197 4.28 5.29 -21.59
C LEU A 197 5.07 6.39 -22.30
N ALA A 198 4.56 6.88 -23.44
CA ALA A 198 5.17 8.00 -24.15
C ALA A 198 5.18 9.28 -23.29
N HIS A 199 4.09 9.56 -22.56
CA HIS A 199 4.05 10.64 -21.59
C HIS A 199 5.08 10.46 -20.47
N LEU A 200 5.16 9.28 -19.88
CA LEU A 200 6.15 8.99 -18.83
C LEU A 200 7.57 9.19 -19.34
N GLU A 201 7.88 8.75 -20.57
CA GLU A 201 9.19 8.95 -21.14
C GLU A 201 9.52 10.43 -21.34
N GLN A 202 8.57 11.23 -21.82
CA GLN A 202 8.73 12.68 -21.91
C GLN A 202 8.99 13.31 -20.54
N MET A 203 8.24 12.90 -19.50
CA MET A 203 8.48 13.37 -18.13
C MET A 203 9.89 13.04 -17.68
N ILE A 204 10.39 11.83 -17.93
CA ILE A 204 11.76 11.44 -17.60
C ILE A 204 12.77 12.35 -18.29
N ILE A 205 12.57 12.63 -19.58
CA ILE A 205 13.48 13.46 -20.38
C ILE A 205 13.51 14.91 -19.85
N PHE A 206 12.33 15.52 -19.64
CA PHE A 206 12.24 16.93 -19.24
C PHE A 206 12.61 17.15 -17.76
N GLU A 207 12.40 16.16 -16.91
CA GLU A 207 12.85 16.20 -15.49
C GLU A 207 14.34 15.93 -15.32
N GLY A 208 15.01 15.43 -16.36
CA GLY A 208 16.42 15.09 -16.37
C GLY A 208 16.70 13.68 -15.87
N PRO A 209 16.95 12.71 -16.76
CA PRO A 209 17.12 11.28 -16.40
C PRO A 209 18.20 11.03 -15.33
N ASN A 210 19.23 11.86 -15.31
CA ASN A 210 20.34 11.75 -14.36
C ASN A 210 19.98 12.27 -12.96
N THR A 211 18.80 12.85 -12.74
CA THR A 211 18.34 13.34 -11.45
C THR A 211 17.26 12.46 -10.81
N ILE A 212 16.66 11.54 -11.60
CA ILE A 212 15.56 10.69 -11.16
C ILE A 212 16.10 9.39 -10.59
N GLY A 213 15.94 9.18 -9.28
CA GLY A 213 16.36 7.98 -8.56
C GLY A 213 15.34 6.84 -8.63
N ALA A 214 14.06 7.17 -8.61
CA ALA A 214 13.01 6.16 -8.64
C ALA A 214 11.74 6.61 -9.34
N ILE A 215 10.99 5.62 -9.83
CA ILE A 215 9.56 5.72 -10.12
C ILE A 215 8.85 4.86 -9.08
N LEU A 216 7.93 5.46 -8.32
CA LEU A 216 7.08 4.81 -7.33
C LEU A 216 5.68 4.64 -7.91
N LEU A 217 5.21 3.40 -7.99
CA LEU A 217 3.93 3.07 -8.61
C LEU A 217 3.23 1.95 -7.86
N GLU A 218 1.93 2.09 -7.63
CA GLU A 218 1.06 0.99 -7.23
C GLU A 218 0.86 0.05 -8.43
N SER A 219 1.17 -1.25 -8.29
CA SER A 219 0.97 -2.23 -9.38
C SER A 219 -0.50 -2.34 -9.81
N VAL A 220 -1.41 -2.12 -8.87
CA VAL A 220 -2.84 -1.85 -9.07
C VAL A 220 -3.19 -0.67 -8.18
N GLY A 221 -3.60 0.43 -8.77
CA GLY A 221 -3.92 1.66 -8.03
C GLY A 221 -5.14 1.49 -7.13
N GLY A 222 -4.92 1.44 -5.82
CA GLY A 222 -5.96 1.10 -4.83
C GLY A 222 -6.94 2.24 -4.55
N THR A 223 -6.48 3.26 -3.85
CA THR A 223 -7.33 4.38 -3.39
C THR A 223 -7.90 5.23 -4.53
N ALA A 224 -7.31 5.15 -5.69
CA ALA A 224 -7.80 5.79 -6.91
C ALA A 224 -9.09 5.17 -7.48
N GLY A 225 -9.54 4.05 -6.94
CA GLY A 225 -10.74 3.33 -7.39
C GLY A 225 -10.44 1.99 -8.06
N VAL A 226 -9.40 1.31 -7.62
CA VAL A 226 -8.94 0.00 -8.12
C VAL A 226 -8.60 0.09 -9.62
N LEU A 227 -7.62 0.94 -9.94
CA LEU A 227 -7.18 1.14 -11.32
C LEU A 227 -6.19 0.05 -11.72
N VAL A 228 -6.64 -0.86 -12.56
CA VAL A 228 -5.79 -1.90 -13.15
C VAL A 228 -5.10 -1.31 -14.38
N PRO A 229 -3.77 -1.34 -14.47
CA PRO A 229 -3.08 -0.81 -15.64
C PRO A 229 -3.37 -1.67 -16.88
N PRO A 230 -3.41 -1.09 -18.08
CA PRO A 230 -3.60 -1.83 -19.32
C PRO A 230 -2.44 -2.81 -19.54
N LYS A 231 -2.73 -3.89 -20.27
CA LYS A 231 -1.73 -4.91 -20.60
C LYS A 231 -0.52 -4.29 -21.30
N GLY A 232 0.68 -4.63 -20.83
CA GLY A 232 1.95 -4.13 -21.36
C GLY A 232 2.48 -2.88 -20.66
N TYR A 233 1.67 -2.21 -19.82
CA TYR A 233 2.11 -0.99 -19.15
C TYR A 233 3.24 -1.21 -18.15
N LEU A 234 3.19 -2.24 -17.30
CA LEU A 234 4.25 -2.53 -16.35
C LEU A 234 5.52 -3.02 -17.04
N GLU A 235 5.39 -3.74 -18.14
CA GLU A 235 6.52 -4.14 -19.00
C GLU A 235 7.18 -2.92 -19.63
N GLY A 236 6.40 -1.98 -20.16
CA GLY A 236 6.89 -0.71 -20.70
C GLY A 236 7.54 0.17 -19.63
N LEU A 237 6.96 0.25 -18.46
CA LEU A 237 7.54 0.93 -17.29
C LEU A 237 8.92 0.33 -16.95
N ARG A 238 9.04 -1.00 -16.87
CA ARG A 238 10.32 -1.65 -16.59
C ARG A 238 11.36 -1.32 -17.66
N ALA A 239 10.97 -1.36 -18.92
CA ALA A 239 11.86 -1.00 -20.03
C ALA A 239 12.36 0.45 -19.95
N LEU A 240 11.50 1.40 -19.57
CA LEU A 240 11.90 2.80 -19.34
C LEU A 240 12.85 2.93 -18.14
N CYS A 241 12.56 2.24 -17.04
CA CYS A 241 13.41 2.21 -15.86
C CYS A 241 14.83 1.68 -16.21
N ASP A 242 14.91 0.59 -16.96
CA ASP A 242 16.17 0.01 -17.41
C ASP A 242 16.93 0.95 -18.34
N LYS A 243 16.25 1.54 -19.32
CA LYS A 243 16.81 2.49 -20.30
C LYS A 243 17.48 3.69 -19.62
N TYR A 244 16.83 4.25 -18.61
CA TYR A 244 17.28 5.48 -17.94
C TYR A 244 18.00 5.23 -16.60
N LYS A 245 18.20 3.97 -16.21
CA LYS A 245 18.81 3.56 -14.94
C LYS A 245 18.10 4.20 -13.73
N ILE A 246 16.79 4.05 -13.72
CA ILE A 246 15.86 4.50 -12.68
C ILE A 246 15.36 3.28 -11.93
N MET A 247 15.30 3.33 -10.59
CA MET A 247 14.75 2.24 -9.79
C MET A 247 13.21 2.23 -9.89
N TRP A 248 12.62 1.06 -10.07
CA TRP A 248 11.17 0.90 -9.94
C TRP A 248 10.82 0.39 -8.54
N ILE A 249 10.10 1.21 -7.78
CA ILE A 249 9.51 0.85 -6.48
C ILE A 249 8.05 0.47 -6.73
N ALA A 250 7.70 -0.80 -6.49
CA ALA A 250 6.30 -1.25 -6.58
C ALA A 250 5.65 -1.13 -5.20
N ASP A 251 4.68 -0.22 -5.08
CA ASP A 251 3.85 -0.13 -3.88
C ASP A 251 2.78 -1.23 -3.93
N GLU A 252 3.02 -2.27 -3.16
CA GLU A 252 2.14 -3.43 -3.02
C GLU A 252 1.38 -3.43 -1.67
N VAL A 253 1.32 -2.30 -0.98
CA VAL A 253 0.65 -2.17 0.32
C VAL A 253 -0.80 -2.61 0.25
N MET A 254 -1.48 -2.31 -0.85
CA MET A 254 -2.87 -2.66 -1.05
C MET A 254 -3.06 -3.92 -1.91
N SER A 255 -2.23 -4.10 -2.92
CA SER A 255 -2.37 -5.15 -3.94
C SER A 255 -1.62 -6.45 -3.62
N GLY A 256 -0.68 -6.44 -2.68
CA GLY A 256 0.13 -7.58 -2.30
C GLY A 256 -0.59 -8.63 -1.45
N PHE A 257 0.14 -9.67 -1.14
CA PHE A 257 -0.24 -10.78 -0.25
C PHE A 257 -1.57 -11.46 -0.62
N GLY A 258 -1.74 -11.76 -1.91
CA GLY A 258 -2.86 -12.56 -2.41
C GLY A 258 -4.09 -11.75 -2.82
N ARG A 259 -4.10 -10.41 -2.64
CA ARG A 259 -5.26 -9.57 -2.95
C ARG A 259 -5.75 -9.70 -4.39
N THR A 260 -4.85 -9.85 -5.35
CA THR A 260 -5.15 -9.96 -6.78
C THR A 260 -5.13 -11.39 -7.32
N GLY A 261 -4.96 -12.40 -6.45
CA GLY A 261 -4.84 -13.82 -6.85
C GLY A 261 -3.41 -14.27 -7.13
N LYS A 262 -2.43 -13.38 -7.06
CA LYS A 262 -0.99 -13.66 -6.99
C LYS A 262 -0.44 -13.17 -5.66
N TRP A 263 0.73 -13.62 -5.25
CA TRP A 263 1.35 -13.14 -4.01
C TRP A 263 1.58 -11.63 -4.06
N PHE A 264 2.05 -11.12 -5.20
CA PHE A 264 2.18 -9.70 -5.48
C PHE A 264 1.57 -9.37 -6.84
N ALA A 265 0.98 -8.19 -6.99
CA ALA A 265 0.25 -7.83 -8.20
C ALA A 265 1.17 -7.69 -9.42
N TYR A 266 2.43 -7.23 -9.26
CA TYR A 266 3.38 -7.19 -10.38
C TYR A 266 3.60 -8.57 -11.04
N GLN A 267 3.35 -9.68 -10.32
CA GLN A 267 3.48 -11.04 -10.86
C GLN A 267 2.43 -11.40 -11.92
N HIS A 268 1.43 -10.52 -12.17
CA HIS A 268 0.55 -10.65 -13.34
C HIS A 268 1.23 -10.24 -14.64
N SER A 269 2.34 -9.51 -14.55
CA SER A 269 3.21 -9.11 -15.65
C SER A 269 4.52 -9.91 -15.61
N ASN A 270 5.21 -9.98 -16.74
CA ASN A 270 6.47 -10.75 -16.85
C ASN A 270 7.70 -9.93 -16.45
N VAL A 271 7.55 -9.04 -15.47
CA VAL A 271 8.61 -8.13 -15.02
C VAL A 271 8.68 -8.09 -13.50
N VAL A 272 9.83 -7.70 -12.98
CA VAL A 272 10.09 -7.62 -11.54
C VAL A 272 10.55 -6.21 -11.18
N PRO A 273 9.96 -5.55 -10.17
CA PRO A 273 10.43 -4.26 -9.67
C PRO A 273 11.77 -4.41 -8.93
N ASP A 274 12.47 -3.30 -8.71
CA ASP A 274 13.73 -3.29 -7.97
C ASP A 274 13.54 -3.35 -6.45
N LEU A 275 12.42 -2.76 -5.97
CA LEU A 275 12.01 -2.71 -4.56
C LEU A 275 10.51 -2.92 -4.43
#